data_e77c6aeb86cf1c598d9cb86f2cc84cb8
#
_entry.id   e77c6aeb86cf1c598d9cb86f2cc84cb8
#
_cell.length_a   1.000
_cell.length_b   1.000
_cell.length_c   1.000
_cell.angle_alpha   90.00
_cell.angle_beta   90.00
_cell.angle_gamma   90.00
#
_symmetry.space_group_name_H-M   'P 1'
#
loop_
_entity.id
_entity.type
_entity.pdbx_description
1 polymer ?
#
loop_
_entity_poly.entity_id
_entity_poly.type
_entity_poly.pdbx_seq_one_letter_code
_entity_poly.pdbx_strand_id
1 'polypeptide(L)'
;IDQFVLRGGKTIVMVDPNGRADLASPMNQMGRQPQIASNLPKLFEKWGVDYDVSKVSGDPTFGTPVNTGSGVMRFPMWMSFNAQALDQTHPVTSQLENVLFVEAGALSKAKDSKHEYTPLLSLSDKSGILDAFMLRFVQPNQISRDLKPDNQSKSLIARVSGKFETAFPGGRPPAEKKEGEEQPEPQQPLNHEHLNAAQEATSVMVFSDIDFISDDFSVQKMNFLGQRIIQPANDNLNLMLNAVEHLSGNEALMSIRSRGQSARPFTRLQAMQVEAQMKFQDEESRLQETLKQVQNQLDTLLESAGKKGETEVILPPEMQAEIKRFRGEERQTRKKLREVRKVLRQDIESLGTRLTVINMLAVPLIVGIIGFFFYRSRLQARNTRAVS
;
A
#
# COMPACT_ATOMS: atom_id res chain seq x y z
N ILE A 1 17.34 -7.99 21.98
CA ILE A 1 17.62 -7.32 20.70
C ILE A 1 18.80 -6.36 20.85
N ASP A 2 18.73 -5.34 21.73
CA ASP A 2 19.76 -4.31 21.92
C ASP A 2 21.17 -4.89 21.98
N GLN A 3 21.45 -5.70 23.00
CA GLN A 3 22.75 -6.32 23.23
C GLN A 3 23.20 -7.31 22.14
N PHE A 4 22.26 -7.93 21.41
CA PHE A 4 22.54 -8.76 20.25
C PHE A 4 23.08 -7.93 19.09
N VAL A 5 22.43 -6.79 18.82
CA VAL A 5 22.86 -5.85 17.77
C VAL A 5 24.22 -5.24 18.09
N LEU A 6 24.46 -4.83 19.38
CA LEU A 6 25.74 -4.24 19.80
C LEU A 6 26.93 -5.22 19.68
N ARG A 7 26.67 -6.53 19.73
CA ARG A 7 27.68 -7.58 19.49
C ARG A 7 27.89 -7.93 18.02
N GLY A 8 27.35 -7.14 17.10
CA GLY A 8 27.44 -7.39 15.67
C GLY A 8 26.36 -8.33 15.13
N GLY A 9 25.36 -8.66 15.95
CA GLY A 9 24.23 -9.47 15.52
C GLY A 9 23.40 -8.77 14.43
N LYS A 10 23.18 -9.45 13.33
CA LYS A 10 22.39 -8.95 12.19
C LYS A 10 20.91 -9.20 12.46
N THR A 11 20.09 -8.15 12.31
CA THR A 11 18.72 -8.18 12.81
C THR A 11 17.76 -7.65 11.75
N ILE A 12 16.65 -8.37 11.53
CA ILE A 12 15.45 -7.88 10.85
C ILE A 12 14.43 -7.55 11.92
N VAL A 13 13.88 -6.34 11.85
CA VAL A 13 12.80 -5.88 12.71
C VAL A 13 11.60 -5.58 11.83
N MET A 14 10.46 -6.11 12.20
CA MET A 14 9.17 -5.81 11.58
C MET A 14 8.29 -5.12 12.61
N VAL A 15 7.77 -3.96 12.26
CA VAL A 15 6.79 -3.19 13.06
C VAL A 15 5.58 -2.88 12.19
N ASP A 16 4.44 -2.68 12.81
CA ASP A 16 3.18 -2.48 12.10
C ASP A 16 2.28 -1.53 12.88
N PRO A 17 1.68 -0.52 12.28
CA PRO A 17 0.69 0.33 12.93
C PRO A 17 -0.70 -0.30 12.97
N ASN A 18 -0.99 -1.30 12.09
CA ASN A 18 -2.32 -1.89 11.97
C ASN A 18 -2.30 -3.33 11.42
N GLY A 19 -1.61 -4.26 12.11
CA GLY A 19 -1.46 -5.66 11.73
C GLY A 19 -2.79 -6.38 11.55
N ARG A 20 -3.18 -6.64 10.31
CA ARG A 20 -4.46 -7.30 9.95
C ARG A 20 -4.42 -8.80 10.22
N ALA A 21 -3.25 -9.43 10.05
CA ALA A 21 -3.07 -10.84 10.36
C ALA A 21 -3.33 -11.13 11.85
N ASP A 22 -2.98 -10.19 12.73
CA ASP A 22 -3.24 -10.30 14.17
C ASP A 22 -4.73 -10.17 14.51
N LEU A 23 -5.48 -9.35 13.75
CA LEU A 23 -6.94 -9.27 13.90
C LEU A 23 -7.65 -10.60 13.63
N ALA A 24 -7.14 -11.36 12.66
CA ALA A 24 -7.70 -12.66 12.27
C ALA A 24 -7.31 -13.80 13.25
N SER A 25 -6.41 -13.55 14.20
CA SER A 25 -5.94 -14.56 15.13
C SER A 25 -7.06 -15.08 16.04
N PRO A 26 -7.22 -16.42 16.20
CA PRO A 26 -8.21 -17.01 17.13
C PRO A 26 -8.07 -16.54 18.58
N MET A 27 -6.85 -16.19 19.01
CA MET A 27 -6.61 -15.67 20.38
C MET A 27 -7.29 -14.31 20.62
N ASN A 28 -7.45 -13.50 19.60
CA ASN A 28 -8.12 -12.20 19.69
C ASN A 28 -9.66 -12.33 19.74
N GLN A 29 -10.21 -13.46 19.29
CA GLN A 29 -11.64 -13.75 19.37
C GLN A 29 -12.09 -14.14 20.80
N MET A 30 -11.15 -14.41 21.72
CA MET A 30 -11.43 -14.78 23.12
C MET A 30 -11.61 -13.59 24.07
N GLY A 31 -11.96 -12.37 23.55
CA GLY A 31 -12.38 -11.22 24.37
C GLY A 31 -11.24 -10.32 24.87
N ARG A 32 -9.99 -10.55 24.45
CA ARG A 32 -8.89 -9.58 24.64
C ARG A 32 -8.88 -8.61 23.47
N GLN A 33 -8.68 -7.31 23.76
CA GLN A 33 -8.47 -6.34 22.68
C GLN A 33 -7.17 -6.72 21.94
N PRO A 34 -7.23 -6.93 20.60
CA PRO A 34 -6.04 -7.32 19.86
C PRO A 34 -5.01 -6.18 19.88
N GLN A 35 -3.80 -6.50 20.28
CA GLN A 35 -2.67 -5.58 20.13
C GLN A 35 -2.16 -5.70 18.69
N ILE A 36 -2.72 -4.88 17.81
CA ILE A 36 -2.44 -4.92 16.38
C ILE A 36 -1.34 -3.97 15.94
N ALA A 37 -0.87 -3.11 16.86
CA ALA A 37 0.20 -2.16 16.59
C ALA A 37 1.45 -2.55 17.36
N SER A 38 2.61 -2.47 16.72
CA SER A 38 3.90 -2.79 17.31
C SER A 38 4.93 -1.68 17.10
N ASN A 39 5.78 -1.45 18.09
CA ASN A 39 6.83 -0.43 18.07
C ASN A 39 8.00 -0.80 18.97
N LEU A 40 9.17 -0.27 18.66
CA LEU A 40 10.39 -0.38 19.46
C LEU A 40 11.01 1.00 19.71
N PRO A 41 10.30 1.94 20.39
CA PRO A 41 10.64 3.36 20.40
C PRO A 41 12.05 3.64 20.94
N LYS A 42 12.49 2.97 22.01
CA LYS A 42 13.83 3.13 22.58
C LYS A 42 14.95 2.68 21.63
N LEU A 43 14.73 1.59 20.90
CA LEU A 43 15.69 1.09 19.93
C LEU A 43 15.72 1.98 18.69
N PHE A 44 14.56 2.39 18.19
CA PHE A 44 14.45 3.26 17.02
C PHE A 44 15.10 4.63 17.27
N GLU A 45 14.93 5.19 18.44
CA GLU A 45 15.63 6.41 18.86
C GLU A 45 17.17 6.25 18.74
N LYS A 46 17.73 5.14 19.24
CA LYS A 46 19.17 4.87 19.18
C LYS A 46 19.66 4.49 17.79
N TRP A 47 18.83 3.86 16.99
CA TRP A 47 19.16 3.55 15.59
C TRP A 47 18.93 4.74 14.65
N GLY A 48 18.28 5.79 15.13
CA GLY A 48 18.00 6.98 14.34
C GLY A 48 16.93 6.76 13.28
N VAL A 49 15.91 5.98 13.62
CA VAL A 49 14.71 5.72 12.82
C VAL A 49 13.54 6.48 13.40
N ASP A 50 12.87 7.26 12.58
CA ASP A 50 11.59 7.89 12.91
C ASP A 50 10.45 7.02 12.42
N TYR A 51 9.55 6.64 13.34
CA TYR A 51 8.38 5.79 13.10
C TYR A 51 7.25 6.14 14.07
N ASP A 52 6.10 6.50 13.53
CA ASP A 52 4.89 6.77 14.32
C ASP A 52 3.92 5.60 14.21
N VAL A 53 3.80 4.82 15.29
CA VAL A 53 2.91 3.64 15.38
C VAL A 53 1.42 3.98 15.27
N SER A 54 1.03 5.24 15.42
CA SER A 54 -0.36 5.69 15.28
C SER A 54 -0.74 6.01 13.84
N LYS A 55 0.22 5.99 12.91
CA LYS A 55 0.04 6.44 11.54
C LYS A 55 0.29 5.33 10.53
N VAL A 56 -0.58 5.27 9.54
CA VAL A 56 -0.42 4.43 8.35
C VAL A 56 -0.09 5.30 7.16
N SER A 57 0.74 4.78 6.28
CA SER A 57 1.09 5.42 5.01
C SER A 57 0.20 4.93 3.88
N GLY A 58 -0.03 5.80 2.92
CA GLY A 58 -0.73 5.46 1.69
C GLY A 58 -0.09 6.14 0.50
N ASP A 59 -0.14 5.47 -0.64
CA ASP A 59 0.40 6.00 -1.89
C ASP A 59 -0.54 5.69 -3.06
N PRO A 60 -1.22 6.70 -3.61
CA PRO A 60 -2.11 6.51 -4.75
C PRO A 60 -1.40 5.98 -6.00
N THR A 61 -0.10 6.27 -6.15
CA THR A 61 0.72 5.78 -7.29
C THR A 61 0.80 4.27 -7.31
N PHE A 62 0.95 3.67 -6.13
CA PHE A 62 1.09 2.22 -5.95
C PHE A 62 -0.19 1.54 -5.43
N GLY A 63 -1.29 2.30 -5.28
CA GLY A 63 -2.56 1.76 -4.77
C GLY A 63 -3.02 0.51 -5.52
N THR A 64 -3.41 -0.52 -4.77
CA THR A 64 -3.91 -1.79 -5.32
C THR A 64 -5.38 -1.66 -5.72
N PRO A 65 -5.80 -2.20 -6.88
CA PRO A 65 -7.21 -2.26 -7.25
C PRO A 65 -8.00 -3.14 -6.26
N VAL A 66 -9.00 -2.57 -5.59
CA VAL A 66 -9.90 -3.28 -4.69
C VAL A 66 -11.35 -3.11 -5.14
N ASN A 67 -12.17 -4.14 -4.93
CA ASN A 67 -13.61 -4.07 -5.20
C ASN A 67 -14.33 -3.59 -3.96
N THR A 68 -14.99 -2.43 -4.05
CA THR A 68 -15.71 -1.78 -2.95
C THR A 68 -17.22 -2.04 -2.97
N GLY A 69 -17.71 -2.96 -3.82
CA GLY A 69 -19.14 -3.18 -4.03
C GLY A 69 -19.81 -2.12 -4.92
N SER A 70 -19.29 -0.91 -4.96
CA SER A 70 -19.71 0.17 -5.88
C SER A 70 -18.87 0.23 -7.15
N GLY A 71 -17.83 -0.58 -7.26
CA GLY A 71 -16.89 -0.67 -8.38
C GLY A 71 -15.46 -0.96 -7.93
N VAL A 72 -14.57 -1.09 -8.90
CA VAL A 72 -13.14 -1.24 -8.65
C VAL A 72 -12.53 0.15 -8.46
N MET A 73 -11.81 0.35 -7.35
CA MET A 73 -11.01 1.55 -7.10
C MET A 73 -9.58 1.17 -6.71
N ARG A 74 -8.62 2.06 -6.95
CA ARG A 74 -7.27 1.92 -6.40
C ARG A 74 -7.27 2.40 -4.96
N PHE A 75 -6.99 1.48 -4.03
CA PHE A 75 -6.96 1.78 -2.61
C PHE A 75 -5.52 2.08 -2.19
N PRO A 76 -5.22 3.34 -1.80
CA PRO A 76 -3.84 3.79 -1.59
C PRO A 76 -3.16 3.18 -0.37
N MET A 77 -3.92 2.60 0.58
CA MET A 77 -3.35 1.98 1.78
C MET A 77 -2.89 0.54 1.55
N TRP A 78 -3.31 -0.09 0.44
CA TRP A 78 -2.80 -1.36 -0.05
C TRP A 78 -1.94 -1.07 -1.27
N MET A 79 -0.63 -1.23 -1.14
CA MET A 79 0.34 -0.71 -2.09
C MET A 79 1.08 -1.84 -2.80
N SER A 80 0.84 -1.99 -4.10
CA SER A 80 1.57 -2.90 -4.99
C SER A 80 2.73 -2.17 -5.64
N PHE A 81 3.93 -2.40 -5.15
CA PHE A 81 5.14 -1.74 -5.60
C PHE A 81 5.78 -2.48 -6.78
N ASN A 82 6.29 -1.72 -7.71
CA ASN A 82 7.09 -2.21 -8.82
C ASN A 82 8.57 -1.85 -8.63
N ALA A 83 9.40 -2.22 -9.59
CA ALA A 83 10.83 -1.95 -9.59
C ALA A 83 11.21 -0.46 -9.41
N GLN A 84 10.31 0.50 -9.67
CA GLN A 84 10.60 1.93 -9.53
C GLN A 84 10.67 2.40 -8.07
N ALA A 85 9.93 1.73 -7.18
CA ALA A 85 9.91 2.05 -5.76
C ALA A 85 11.01 1.34 -4.98
N LEU A 86 11.60 0.30 -5.56
CA LEU A 86 12.62 -0.56 -4.98
C LEU A 86 14.03 -0.06 -5.33
N ASP A 87 14.95 -0.13 -4.37
CA ASP A 87 16.36 0.14 -4.64
C ASP A 87 16.92 -0.95 -5.58
N GLN A 88 17.21 -0.56 -6.81
CA GLN A 88 17.72 -1.46 -7.84
C GLN A 88 19.22 -1.79 -7.68
N THR A 89 19.91 -1.14 -6.74
CA THR A 89 21.33 -1.38 -6.46
C THR A 89 21.55 -2.33 -5.30
N HIS A 90 20.56 -2.46 -4.41
CA HIS A 90 20.66 -3.30 -3.22
C HIS A 90 20.28 -4.75 -3.52
N PRO A 91 21.08 -5.77 -3.15
CA PRO A 91 20.82 -7.18 -3.47
C PRO A 91 19.44 -7.70 -3.02
N VAL A 92 18.92 -7.20 -1.91
CA VAL A 92 17.62 -7.62 -1.35
C VAL A 92 16.45 -7.26 -2.28
N THR A 93 16.54 -6.15 -3.01
CA THR A 93 15.40 -5.54 -3.73
C THR A 93 15.59 -5.44 -5.24
N SER A 94 16.83 -5.53 -5.74
CA SER A 94 17.20 -5.22 -7.14
C SER A 94 16.52 -6.09 -8.20
N GLN A 95 15.98 -7.26 -7.83
CA GLN A 95 15.38 -8.19 -8.78
C GLN A 95 13.91 -8.46 -8.52
N LEU A 96 13.28 -7.68 -7.62
CA LEU A 96 11.86 -7.80 -7.30
C LEU A 96 11.05 -6.86 -8.18
N GLU A 97 9.89 -7.32 -8.62
CA GLU A 97 9.04 -6.57 -9.54
C GLU A 97 7.63 -6.30 -8.99
N ASN A 98 7.16 -7.09 -8.02
CA ASN A 98 5.81 -6.98 -7.48
C ASN A 98 5.79 -7.29 -5.98
N VAL A 99 5.85 -6.25 -5.17
CA VAL A 99 5.82 -6.36 -3.70
C VAL A 99 4.56 -5.68 -3.17
N LEU A 100 3.81 -6.36 -2.32
CA LEU A 100 2.57 -5.85 -1.73
C LEU A 100 2.78 -5.53 -0.24
N PHE A 101 2.46 -4.31 0.15
CA PHE A 101 2.37 -3.85 1.54
C PHE A 101 0.95 -3.39 1.85
N VAL A 102 0.48 -3.66 3.08
CA VAL A 102 -0.91 -3.46 3.48
C VAL A 102 -0.98 -2.64 4.75
N GLU A 103 -1.53 -1.42 4.65
CA GLU A 103 -1.71 -0.52 5.78
C GLU A 103 -0.42 -0.27 6.58
N ALA A 104 0.70 -0.24 5.87
CA ALA A 104 2.05 -0.12 6.41
C ALA A 104 2.30 1.23 7.10
N GLY A 105 3.19 1.26 8.08
CA GLY A 105 3.71 2.50 8.66
C GLY A 105 4.68 3.20 7.72
N ALA A 106 5.14 4.38 8.11
CA ALA A 106 6.17 5.11 7.39
C ALA A 106 7.45 5.16 8.22
N LEU A 107 8.59 4.91 7.57
CA LEU A 107 9.92 5.04 8.14
C LEU A 107 10.61 6.25 7.54
N SER A 108 11.34 7.00 8.37
CA SER A 108 12.24 8.05 7.90
C SER A 108 13.49 8.10 8.77
N LYS A 109 14.54 8.75 8.26
CA LYS A 109 15.74 9.02 9.03
C LYS A 109 15.43 10.08 10.09
N ALA A 110 15.72 9.82 11.36
CA ALA A 110 15.61 10.82 12.41
C ALA A 110 16.58 12.00 12.13
N LYS A 111 16.13 13.24 12.39
CA LYS A 111 16.85 14.48 12.03
C LYS A 111 18.28 14.54 12.53
N ASP A 112 18.52 14.05 13.76
CA ASP A 112 19.82 14.12 14.42
C ASP A 112 20.62 12.81 14.29
N SER A 113 20.16 11.87 13.46
CA SER A 113 20.81 10.58 13.29
C SER A 113 22.14 10.69 12.55
N LYS A 114 23.20 10.16 13.18
CA LYS A 114 24.55 10.02 12.60
C LYS A 114 24.70 8.71 11.81
N HIS A 115 23.73 7.82 11.91
CA HIS A 115 23.77 6.52 11.23
C HIS A 115 23.46 6.67 9.75
N GLU A 116 23.99 5.76 8.96
CA GLU A 116 23.68 5.63 7.55
C GLU A 116 22.27 5.02 7.43
N TYR A 117 21.40 5.69 6.70
CA TYR A 117 20.03 5.25 6.46
C TYR A 117 19.85 5.03 4.96
N THR A 118 19.64 3.80 4.55
CA THR A 118 19.44 3.39 3.16
C THR A 118 18.01 2.93 2.97
N PRO A 119 17.16 3.70 2.28
CA PRO A 119 15.80 3.26 1.95
C PRO A 119 15.86 2.17 0.89
N LEU A 120 15.21 1.02 1.14
CA LEU A 120 15.15 -0.11 0.20
C LEU A 120 13.83 -0.16 -0.58
N LEU A 121 12.76 0.33 0.01
CA LEU A 121 11.45 0.51 -0.60
C LEU A 121 10.93 1.90 -0.24
N SER A 122 10.77 2.77 -1.23
CA SER A 122 10.39 4.18 -1.03
C SER A 122 8.99 4.47 -1.56
N LEU A 123 8.28 5.36 -0.87
CA LEU A 123 7.02 5.92 -1.32
C LEU A 123 7.25 7.04 -2.34
N SER A 124 6.23 7.32 -3.16
CA SER A 124 6.27 8.42 -4.14
C SER A 124 6.02 9.79 -3.46
N ASP A 125 6.21 10.85 -4.22
CA ASP A 125 5.88 12.24 -3.85
C ASP A 125 4.38 12.48 -3.60
N LYS A 126 3.52 11.56 -4.07
CA LYS A 126 2.07 11.61 -3.86
C LYS A 126 1.62 10.86 -2.60
N SER A 127 2.56 10.30 -1.85
CA SER A 127 2.27 9.60 -0.60
C SER A 127 1.83 10.56 0.50
N GLY A 128 1.04 10.04 1.41
CA GLY A 128 0.62 10.74 2.61
C GLY A 128 0.46 9.77 3.78
N ILE A 129 0.14 10.32 4.95
CA ILE A 129 -0.12 9.56 6.17
C ILE A 129 -1.52 9.86 6.71
N LEU A 130 -2.15 8.84 7.28
CA LEU A 130 -3.42 8.94 7.98
C LEU A 130 -3.30 8.29 9.36
N ASP A 131 -4.23 8.64 10.24
CA ASP A 131 -4.34 7.98 11.53
C ASP A 131 -4.82 6.53 11.33
N ALA A 132 -4.11 5.54 11.90
CA ALA A 132 -4.44 4.13 11.79
C ALA A 132 -5.87 3.82 12.29
N PHE A 133 -6.34 4.57 13.30
CA PHE A 133 -7.69 4.44 13.83
C PHE A 133 -8.77 4.73 12.79
N MET A 134 -8.51 5.65 11.85
CA MET A 134 -9.45 6.01 10.78
C MET A 134 -9.80 4.83 9.87
N LEU A 135 -8.87 3.90 9.66
CA LEU A 135 -9.09 2.74 8.78
C LEU A 135 -10.21 1.82 9.24
N ARG A 136 -10.55 1.84 10.52
CA ARG A 136 -11.58 0.97 11.11
C ARG A 136 -12.99 1.48 10.91
N PHE A 137 -13.17 2.78 10.76
CA PHE A 137 -14.48 3.45 10.79
C PHE A 137 -14.84 4.15 9.50
N VAL A 138 -13.85 4.38 8.63
CA VAL A 138 -14.02 5.21 7.43
C VAL A 138 -14.06 4.32 6.19
N GLN A 139 -14.95 4.66 5.26
CA GLN A 139 -15.09 3.93 4.00
C GLN A 139 -13.85 4.13 3.11
N PRO A 140 -13.43 3.12 2.33
CA PRO A 140 -12.26 3.22 1.45
C PRO A 140 -12.25 4.45 0.52
N ASN A 141 -13.42 4.83 0.00
CA ASN A 141 -13.56 6.01 -0.85
C ASN A 141 -13.26 7.32 -0.11
N GLN A 142 -13.56 7.38 1.18
CA GLN A 142 -13.29 8.55 2.01
C GLN A 142 -11.83 8.58 2.43
N ILE A 143 -11.25 7.42 2.80
CA ILE A 143 -9.82 7.28 3.08
C ILE A 143 -9.00 7.81 1.91
N SER A 144 -9.33 7.38 0.68
CA SER A 144 -8.63 7.85 -0.52
C SER A 144 -8.74 9.35 -0.76
N ARG A 145 -9.83 9.99 -0.31
CA ARG A 145 -10.00 11.45 -0.40
C ARG A 145 -9.26 12.22 0.67
N ASP A 146 -9.19 11.67 1.87
CA ASP A 146 -8.59 12.32 3.04
C ASP A 146 -7.06 12.20 3.01
N LEU A 147 -6.52 11.22 2.27
CA LEU A 147 -5.09 11.07 2.06
C LEU A 147 -4.56 12.22 1.19
N LYS A 148 -3.73 13.07 1.80
CA LYS A 148 -3.09 14.19 1.13
C LYS A 148 -1.59 14.01 1.09
N PRO A 149 -0.93 14.34 -0.05
CA PRO A 149 0.52 14.35 -0.12
C PRO A 149 1.12 15.27 0.94
N ASP A 150 2.15 14.80 1.61
CA ASP A 150 2.86 15.59 2.62
C ASP A 150 4.28 16.00 2.20
N ASN A 151 4.69 15.64 0.97
CA ASN A 151 5.98 15.96 0.36
C ASN A 151 7.20 15.56 1.21
N GLN A 152 7.07 14.52 2.03
CA GLN A 152 8.16 13.98 2.82
C GLN A 152 8.70 12.69 2.20
N SER A 153 10.03 12.55 2.19
CA SER A 153 10.65 11.30 1.76
C SER A 153 10.45 10.23 2.83
N LYS A 154 9.74 9.17 2.51
CA LYS A 154 9.41 8.05 3.38
C LYS A 154 9.74 6.74 2.71
N SER A 155 10.07 5.76 3.53
CA SER A 155 10.27 4.38 3.09
C SER A 155 9.45 3.40 3.92
N LEU A 156 9.23 2.20 3.39
CA LEU A 156 8.59 1.10 4.11
C LEU A 156 9.60 0.04 4.54
N ILE A 157 10.74 0.02 3.86
CA ILE A 157 11.88 -0.82 4.22
C ILE A 157 13.11 0.07 4.25
N ALA A 158 13.88 0.00 5.33
CA ALA A 158 15.14 0.70 5.45
C ALA A 158 16.21 -0.19 6.08
N ARG A 159 17.45 -0.04 5.60
CA ARG A 159 18.65 -0.55 6.26
C ARG A 159 19.31 0.60 7.00
N VAL A 160 19.56 0.41 8.28
CA VAL A 160 20.32 1.39 9.09
C VAL A 160 21.62 0.76 9.52
N SER A 161 22.74 1.43 9.29
CA SER A 161 24.07 0.92 9.63
C SER A 161 24.92 1.96 10.37
N GLY A 162 25.77 1.45 11.27
CA GLY A 162 26.66 2.26 12.06
C GLY A 162 27.08 1.60 13.35
N LYS A 163 27.77 2.38 14.21
CA LYS A 163 28.09 1.97 15.57
C LYS A 163 26.97 2.46 16.49
N PHE A 164 26.08 1.56 16.84
CA PHE A 164 24.93 1.90 17.70
C PHE A 164 25.34 1.99 19.17
N GLU A 165 24.65 2.83 19.91
CA GLU A 165 24.70 2.92 21.37
C GLU A 165 23.55 2.11 21.97
N THR A 166 23.72 1.63 23.22
CA THR A 166 22.64 0.93 23.92
C THR A 166 21.43 1.83 24.18
N ALA A 167 20.25 1.28 23.99
CA ALA A 167 19.00 1.90 24.41
C ALA A 167 18.76 1.78 25.93
N PHE A 168 19.61 1.00 26.63
CA PHE A 168 19.46 0.66 28.06
C PHE A 168 20.76 0.86 28.83
N PRO A 169 21.26 2.11 29.00
CA PRO A 169 22.53 2.38 29.66
C PRO A 169 22.57 1.94 31.12
N GLY A 170 21.41 1.83 31.77
CA GLY A 170 21.29 1.29 33.13
C GLY A 170 21.27 -0.24 33.21
N GLY A 171 21.54 -0.94 32.12
CA GLY A 171 21.47 -2.40 32.05
C GLY A 171 20.10 -2.93 31.63
N ARG A 172 19.88 -4.20 31.84
CA ARG A 172 18.65 -4.89 31.44
C ARG A 172 17.43 -4.28 32.16
N PRO A 173 16.37 -3.85 31.42
CA PRO A 173 15.15 -3.37 32.07
C PRO A 173 14.49 -4.47 32.91
N PRO A 174 13.80 -4.12 34.01
CA PRO A 174 13.06 -5.09 34.81
C PRO A 174 12.00 -5.80 33.94
N ALA A 175 11.67 -7.04 34.31
CA ALA A 175 10.62 -7.78 33.64
C ALA A 175 9.27 -7.06 33.81
N GLU A 176 8.53 -6.89 32.72
CA GLU A 176 7.17 -6.36 32.77
C GLU A 176 6.24 -7.41 33.37
N LYS A 177 5.36 -6.98 34.28
CA LYS A 177 4.29 -7.84 34.80
C LYS A 177 3.27 -8.03 33.69
N LYS A 178 2.95 -9.27 33.37
CA LYS A 178 1.79 -9.57 32.51
C LYS A 178 0.50 -9.43 33.35
N GLU A 179 -0.54 -8.94 32.73
CA GLU A 179 -1.86 -8.86 33.37
C GLU A 179 -2.28 -10.24 33.88
N GLY A 180 -2.51 -10.36 35.20
CA GLY A 180 -2.91 -11.60 35.88
C GLY A 180 -1.77 -12.38 36.55
N GLU A 181 -0.51 -11.91 36.46
CA GLU A 181 0.62 -12.53 37.18
C GLU A 181 0.92 -11.78 38.47
N GLU A 182 1.02 -12.50 39.61
CA GLU A 182 1.38 -11.91 40.90
C GLU A 182 2.83 -11.41 40.94
N GLN A 183 3.74 -12.09 40.20
CA GLN A 183 5.14 -11.73 40.07
C GLN A 183 5.62 -11.89 38.61
N PRO A 184 6.53 -11.04 38.13
CA PRO A 184 7.12 -11.22 36.81
C PRO A 184 7.97 -12.50 36.78
N GLU A 185 8.01 -13.18 35.64
CA GLU A 185 8.87 -14.36 35.45
C GLU A 185 10.34 -14.02 35.81
N PRO A 186 11.04 -14.88 36.54
CA PRO A 186 12.45 -14.67 36.91
C PRO A 186 13.28 -14.55 35.63
N GLN A 187 13.96 -13.41 35.48
CA GLN A 187 14.84 -13.20 34.34
C GLN A 187 16.07 -14.11 34.45
N GLN A 188 16.38 -14.86 33.39
CA GLN A 188 17.61 -15.62 33.31
C GLN A 188 18.84 -14.71 33.42
N PRO A 189 19.90 -15.09 34.12
CA PRO A 189 21.12 -14.33 34.23
C PRO A 189 21.72 -14.08 32.84
N LEU A 190 22.24 -12.90 32.59
CA LEU A 190 22.95 -12.59 31.37
C LEU A 190 24.30 -13.27 31.37
N ASN A 191 24.57 -14.14 30.39
CA ASN A 191 25.84 -14.85 30.26
C ASN A 191 26.98 -13.99 29.71
N HIS A 192 26.70 -12.68 29.42
CA HIS A 192 27.63 -11.80 28.75
C HIS A 192 27.64 -10.41 29.42
N GLU A 193 28.80 -9.76 29.37
CA GLU A 193 28.97 -8.39 29.84
C GLU A 193 28.05 -7.43 29.05
N HIS A 194 27.48 -6.44 29.72
CA HIS A 194 26.63 -5.43 29.12
C HIS A 194 27.47 -4.42 28.33
N LEU A 195 27.17 -4.28 27.02
CA LEU A 195 27.83 -3.31 26.16
C LEU A 195 27.05 -2.00 26.12
N ASN A 196 27.76 -0.88 26.29
CA ASN A 196 27.19 0.46 26.13
C ASN A 196 27.16 0.95 24.68
N ALA A 197 28.03 0.40 23.82
CA ALA A 197 28.09 0.71 22.39
C ALA A 197 28.65 -0.48 21.60
N ALA A 198 28.32 -0.53 20.33
CA ALA A 198 28.86 -1.51 19.39
C ALA A 198 30.36 -1.27 19.18
N GLN A 199 31.17 -2.32 19.24
CA GLN A 199 32.62 -2.26 18.97
C GLN A 199 32.87 -2.00 17.48
N GLU A 200 32.12 -2.65 16.61
CA GLU A 200 32.18 -2.52 15.16
C GLU A 200 30.85 -2.02 14.58
N ALA A 201 30.90 -1.50 13.36
CA ALA A 201 29.70 -1.12 12.65
C ALA A 201 28.83 -2.36 12.36
N THR A 202 27.56 -2.27 12.69
CA THR A 202 26.55 -3.31 12.40
C THR A 202 25.38 -2.72 11.64
N SER A 203 24.43 -3.54 11.25
CA SER A 203 23.25 -3.08 10.53
C SER A 203 21.98 -3.78 11.00
N VAL A 204 20.90 -3.01 11.02
CA VAL A 204 19.53 -3.49 11.21
C VAL A 204 18.72 -3.20 9.96
N MET A 205 17.83 -4.11 9.62
CA MET A 205 16.87 -3.91 8.54
C MET A 205 15.46 -3.81 9.17
N VAL A 206 14.77 -2.72 8.85
CA VAL A 206 13.46 -2.42 9.42
C VAL A 206 12.41 -2.47 8.32
N PHE A 207 11.33 -3.21 8.58
CA PHE A 207 10.12 -3.28 7.76
C PHE A 207 8.97 -2.68 8.56
N SER A 208 8.15 -1.87 7.93
CA SER A 208 7.03 -1.18 8.58
C SER A 208 5.66 -1.82 8.32
N ASP A 209 5.66 -3.10 7.98
CA ASP A 209 4.48 -3.93 7.76
C ASP A 209 4.87 -5.38 8.14
N ILE A 210 4.02 -6.07 8.88
CA ILE A 210 4.18 -7.50 9.19
C ILE A 210 3.28 -8.36 8.30
N ASP A 211 2.19 -7.78 7.80
CA ASP A 211 1.19 -8.47 7.00
C ASP A 211 1.73 -8.95 5.64
N PHE A 212 2.77 -8.28 5.12
CA PHE A 212 3.33 -8.58 3.80
C PHE A 212 3.81 -10.04 3.66
N ILE A 213 4.19 -10.71 4.76
CA ILE A 213 4.59 -12.13 4.74
C ILE A 213 3.46 -13.10 5.09
N SER A 214 2.28 -12.59 5.49
CA SER A 214 1.16 -13.47 5.83
C SER A 214 0.61 -14.18 4.59
N ASP A 215 0.07 -15.37 4.79
CA ASP A 215 -0.52 -16.18 3.71
C ASP A 215 -1.62 -15.43 2.94
N ASP A 216 -2.37 -14.54 3.60
CA ASP A 216 -3.48 -13.82 2.97
C ASP A 216 -3.03 -12.79 1.94
N PHE A 217 -1.77 -12.31 2.05
CA PHE A 217 -1.22 -11.28 1.18
C PHE A 217 -0.03 -11.76 0.33
N SER A 218 0.61 -12.88 0.70
CA SER A 218 1.81 -13.37 0.01
C SER A 218 1.57 -14.56 -0.91
N VAL A 219 0.48 -15.34 -0.70
CA VAL A 219 0.21 -16.55 -1.51
C VAL A 219 -1.23 -16.61 -2.01
N GLN A 220 -1.38 -17.26 -3.14
CA GLN A 220 -2.67 -17.56 -3.75
C GLN A 220 -3.01 -19.04 -3.50
N LYS A 221 -4.17 -19.28 -2.87
CA LYS A 221 -4.67 -20.62 -2.56
C LYS A 221 -5.76 -20.97 -3.54
N MET A 222 -5.53 -21.95 -4.40
CA MET A 222 -6.49 -22.44 -5.39
C MET A 222 -6.84 -23.91 -5.15
N ASN A 223 -8.10 -24.28 -5.38
CA ASN A 223 -8.53 -25.68 -5.39
C ASN A 223 -8.63 -26.14 -6.84
N PHE A 224 -7.80 -27.08 -7.24
CA PHE A 224 -7.82 -27.67 -8.57
C PHE A 224 -7.97 -29.19 -8.48
N LEU A 225 -9.03 -29.73 -9.06
CA LEU A 225 -9.35 -31.18 -9.04
C LEU A 225 -9.29 -31.83 -7.64
N GLY A 226 -9.76 -31.10 -6.61
CA GLY A 226 -9.74 -31.58 -5.21
C GLY A 226 -8.40 -31.46 -4.51
N GLN A 227 -7.38 -30.96 -5.16
CA GLN A 227 -6.07 -30.65 -4.56
C GLN A 227 -5.94 -29.16 -4.31
N ARG A 228 -5.42 -28.80 -3.11
CA ARG A 228 -5.10 -27.43 -2.74
C ARG A 228 -3.73 -27.06 -3.28
N ILE A 229 -3.70 -26.15 -4.25
CA ILE A 229 -2.47 -25.60 -4.82
C ILE A 229 -2.20 -24.25 -4.13
N ILE A 230 -0.99 -24.08 -3.62
CA ILE A 230 -0.51 -22.83 -3.03
C ILE A 230 0.63 -22.34 -3.91
N GLN A 231 0.54 -21.10 -4.38
CA GLN A 231 1.59 -20.46 -5.19
C GLN A 231 1.82 -19.02 -4.71
N PRO A 232 3.04 -18.47 -4.87
CA PRO A 232 3.28 -17.06 -4.56
C PRO A 232 2.34 -16.16 -5.36
N ALA A 233 1.74 -15.17 -4.70
CA ALA A 233 0.88 -14.17 -5.34
C ALA A 233 1.70 -12.96 -5.84
N ASN A 234 2.86 -12.75 -5.23
CA ASN A 234 3.79 -11.64 -5.45
C ASN A 234 5.21 -12.02 -4.97
N ASP A 235 6.12 -11.05 -4.93
CA ASP A 235 7.51 -11.25 -4.52
C ASP A 235 7.77 -11.09 -3.02
N ASN A 236 6.74 -10.99 -2.18
CA ASN A 236 6.91 -10.76 -0.74
C ASN A 236 7.76 -11.84 -0.06
N LEU A 237 7.51 -13.11 -0.39
CA LEU A 237 8.32 -14.21 0.15
C LEU A 237 9.77 -14.16 -0.33
N ASN A 238 9.99 -13.78 -1.61
CA ASN A 238 11.33 -13.58 -2.16
C ASN A 238 12.04 -12.42 -1.46
N LEU A 239 11.35 -11.31 -1.20
CA LEU A 239 11.87 -10.17 -0.46
C LEU A 239 12.37 -10.58 0.92
N MET A 240 11.55 -11.34 1.68
CA MET A 240 11.94 -11.79 3.01
C MET A 240 13.11 -12.77 2.97
N LEU A 241 13.10 -13.72 2.04
CA LEU A 241 14.20 -14.66 1.84
C LEU A 241 15.49 -13.95 1.47
N ASN A 242 15.44 -12.98 0.54
CA ASN A 242 16.59 -12.17 0.16
C ASN A 242 17.15 -11.37 1.36
N ALA A 243 16.27 -10.82 2.21
CA ALA A 243 16.69 -10.11 3.41
C ALA A 243 17.45 -11.02 4.39
N VAL A 244 16.94 -12.23 4.63
CA VAL A 244 17.59 -13.24 5.51
C VAL A 244 18.90 -13.70 4.91
N GLU A 245 18.96 -14.02 3.62
CA GLU A 245 20.18 -14.47 2.92
C GLU A 245 21.25 -13.38 2.91
N HIS A 246 20.88 -12.12 2.64
CA HIS A 246 21.79 -11.00 2.69
C HIS A 246 22.41 -10.83 4.09
N LEU A 247 21.59 -10.90 5.13
CA LEU A 247 22.10 -10.80 6.50
C LEU A 247 22.96 -12.02 6.89
N SER A 248 22.68 -13.20 6.36
CA SER A 248 23.50 -14.39 6.60
C SER A 248 24.82 -14.39 5.80
N GLY A 249 25.00 -13.46 4.85
CA GLY A 249 26.20 -13.33 4.04
C GLY A 249 26.21 -14.22 2.78
N ASN A 250 25.08 -14.77 2.37
CA ASN A 250 24.95 -15.69 1.24
C ASN A 250 24.31 -15.03 0.02
N GLU A 251 24.98 -13.98 -0.49
CA GLU A 251 24.46 -13.17 -1.61
C GLU A 251 24.38 -13.92 -2.96
N ALA A 252 25.16 -14.98 -3.13
CA ALA A 252 25.20 -15.74 -4.38
C ALA A 252 23.86 -16.46 -4.70
N LEU A 253 23.10 -16.85 -3.69
CA LEU A 253 21.81 -17.54 -3.87
C LEU A 253 20.69 -16.59 -4.30
N MET A 254 20.77 -15.31 -3.97
CA MET A 254 19.76 -14.31 -4.33
C MET A 254 19.62 -14.14 -5.85
N SER A 255 20.75 -14.13 -6.57
CA SER A 255 20.78 -13.90 -8.03
C SER A 255 20.12 -15.04 -8.84
N ILE A 256 19.98 -16.22 -8.27
CA ILE A 256 19.42 -17.40 -8.95
C ILE A 256 17.89 -17.45 -8.81
N ARG A 257 17.38 -17.05 -7.65
CA ARG A 257 15.94 -17.19 -7.29
C ARG A 257 15.06 -16.12 -7.94
N SER A 258 15.53 -14.90 -8.02
CA SER A 258 14.77 -13.73 -8.46
C SER A 258 14.56 -13.62 -9.98
N ARG A 259 14.94 -14.63 -10.76
CA ARG A 259 14.55 -14.75 -12.19
C ARG A 259 13.09 -15.21 -12.36
N GLY A 260 12.21 -14.91 -11.41
CA GLY A 260 10.79 -15.22 -11.42
C GLY A 260 9.97 -14.24 -12.27
N GLN A 261 8.86 -14.71 -12.71
CA GLN A 261 7.74 -14.12 -13.46
C GLN A 261 7.77 -12.60 -13.65
N SER A 262 8.26 -12.18 -14.82
CA SER A 262 8.25 -10.78 -15.24
C SER A 262 6.83 -10.37 -15.67
N ALA A 263 5.97 -10.05 -14.72
CA ALA A 263 4.77 -9.27 -14.99
C ALA A 263 5.16 -7.80 -15.06
N ARG A 264 5.60 -7.32 -16.23
CA ARG A 264 5.93 -5.90 -16.43
C ARG A 264 4.65 -5.06 -16.37
N PRO A 265 4.38 -4.35 -15.27
CA PRO A 265 3.20 -3.48 -15.21
C PRO A 265 3.40 -2.30 -16.17
N PHE A 266 2.33 -1.88 -16.82
CA PHE A 266 2.33 -0.69 -17.68
C PHE A 266 2.37 0.58 -16.81
N THR A 267 3.54 0.90 -16.27
CA THR A 267 3.76 1.99 -15.29
C THR A 267 3.21 3.34 -15.79
N ARG A 268 3.37 3.63 -17.08
CA ARG A 268 2.83 4.87 -17.69
C ARG A 268 1.29 4.88 -17.70
N LEU A 269 0.66 3.74 -17.95
CA LEU A 269 -0.79 3.60 -17.88
C LEU A 269 -1.29 3.75 -16.45
N GLN A 270 -0.58 3.16 -15.49
CA GLN A 270 -0.90 3.29 -14.07
C GLN A 270 -0.81 4.75 -13.60
N ALA A 271 0.25 5.47 -13.98
CA ALA A 271 0.40 6.89 -13.67
C ALA A 271 -0.76 7.73 -14.24
N MET A 272 -1.14 7.49 -15.50
CA MET A 272 -2.29 8.17 -16.13
C MET A 272 -3.62 7.82 -15.44
N GLN A 273 -3.80 6.58 -14.99
CA GLN A 273 -5.00 6.17 -14.24
C GLN A 273 -5.08 6.87 -12.88
N VAL A 274 -3.96 6.96 -12.16
CA VAL A 274 -3.88 7.65 -10.87
C VAL A 274 -4.18 9.14 -11.03
N GLU A 275 -3.61 9.79 -12.04
CA GLU A 275 -3.86 11.22 -12.31
C GLU A 275 -5.33 11.47 -12.68
N ALA A 276 -5.91 10.64 -13.55
CA ALA A 276 -7.32 10.72 -13.90
C ALA A 276 -8.21 10.51 -12.65
N GLN A 277 -7.89 9.51 -11.82
CA GLN A 277 -8.65 9.21 -10.59
C GLN A 277 -8.60 10.39 -9.61
N MET A 278 -7.44 11.00 -9.37
CA MET A 278 -7.30 12.18 -8.50
C MET A 278 -8.15 13.36 -8.99
N LYS A 279 -8.09 13.65 -10.29
CA LYS A 279 -8.86 14.74 -10.89
C LYS A 279 -10.38 14.54 -10.76
N PHE A 280 -10.87 13.32 -11.01
CA PHE A 280 -12.28 13.00 -10.86
C PHE A 280 -12.72 12.95 -9.39
N GLN A 281 -11.82 12.57 -8.48
CA GLN A 281 -12.09 12.56 -7.05
C GLN A 281 -12.34 13.96 -6.49
N ASP A 282 -11.58 14.96 -6.93
CA ASP A 282 -11.82 16.34 -6.54
C ASP A 282 -13.19 16.85 -7.01
N GLU A 283 -13.57 16.55 -8.25
CA GLU A 283 -14.86 16.92 -8.81
C GLU A 283 -16.02 16.19 -8.10
N GLU A 284 -15.85 14.90 -7.83
CA GLU A 284 -16.83 14.10 -7.07
C GLU A 284 -17.02 14.67 -5.65
N SER A 285 -15.92 15.04 -4.98
CA SER A 285 -15.94 15.61 -3.63
C SER A 285 -16.70 16.93 -3.59
N ARG A 286 -16.46 17.82 -4.54
CA ARG A 286 -17.20 19.10 -4.69
C ARG A 286 -18.70 18.88 -4.92
N LEU A 287 -19.05 17.93 -5.78
CA LEU A 287 -20.46 17.61 -6.06
C LEU A 287 -21.15 16.99 -4.85
N GLN A 288 -20.44 16.13 -4.07
CA GLN A 288 -20.99 15.56 -2.83
C GLN A 288 -21.19 16.62 -1.75
N GLU A 289 -20.26 17.56 -1.61
CA GLU A 289 -20.40 18.68 -0.67
C GLU A 289 -21.57 19.58 -1.05
N THR A 290 -21.72 19.91 -2.32
CA THR A 290 -22.88 20.66 -2.85
C THR A 290 -24.18 19.91 -2.56
N LEU A 291 -24.22 18.59 -2.78
CA LEU A 291 -25.38 17.77 -2.50
C LEU A 291 -25.75 17.82 -1.03
N LYS A 292 -24.79 17.69 -0.13
CA LYS A 292 -24.98 17.76 1.33
C LYS A 292 -25.51 19.13 1.76
N GLN A 293 -24.96 20.22 1.18
CA GLN A 293 -25.44 21.58 1.44
C GLN A 293 -26.90 21.75 1.03
N VAL A 294 -27.27 21.32 -0.17
CA VAL A 294 -28.64 21.39 -0.70
C VAL A 294 -29.60 20.53 0.17
N GLN A 295 -29.18 19.36 0.60
CA GLN A 295 -29.97 18.51 1.50
C GLN A 295 -30.20 19.19 2.86
N ASN A 296 -29.16 19.72 3.49
CA ASN A 296 -29.28 20.44 4.76
C ASN A 296 -30.22 21.66 4.64
N GLN A 297 -30.15 22.41 3.54
CA GLN A 297 -31.05 23.54 3.30
C GLN A 297 -32.50 23.06 3.14
N LEU A 298 -32.74 21.96 2.44
CA LEU A 298 -34.04 21.36 2.27
C LEU A 298 -34.61 20.90 3.59
N ASP A 299 -33.80 20.20 4.42
CA ASP A 299 -34.22 19.71 5.75
C ASP A 299 -34.54 20.88 6.67
N THR A 300 -33.74 21.94 6.68
CA THR A 300 -34.03 23.16 7.47
C THR A 300 -35.33 23.83 7.06
N LEU A 301 -35.61 23.91 5.75
CA LEU A 301 -36.87 24.44 5.24
C LEU A 301 -38.07 23.56 5.64
N LEU A 302 -37.91 22.25 5.56
CA LEU A 302 -38.97 21.30 5.98
C LEU A 302 -39.21 21.32 7.49
N GLU A 303 -38.16 21.44 8.30
CA GLU A 303 -38.31 21.61 9.77
C GLU A 303 -38.96 22.93 10.13
N SER A 304 -38.64 24.02 9.45
CA SER A 304 -39.28 25.31 9.66
C SER A 304 -40.76 25.30 9.27
N ALA A 305 -41.13 24.51 8.27
CA ALA A 305 -42.49 24.28 7.83
C ALA A 305 -43.29 23.41 8.83
N GLY A 306 -42.65 22.38 9.42
CA GLY A 306 -43.29 21.48 10.38
C GLY A 306 -43.46 22.00 11.81
N LYS A 307 -42.74 23.04 12.22
CA LYS A 307 -42.83 23.67 13.54
C LYS A 307 -44.01 24.61 13.76
N LYS A 308 -44.75 24.94 12.74
CA LYS A 308 -46.05 25.59 12.87
C LYS A 308 -47.14 24.51 13.00
N GLY A 309 -47.25 23.96 14.22
CA GLY A 309 -48.25 22.95 14.54
C GLY A 309 -49.66 23.48 14.30
N GLU A 310 -50.37 22.81 13.42
CA GLU A 310 -51.80 22.46 13.46
C GLU A 310 -52.23 22.01 12.05
N THR A 311 -52.93 20.92 12.00
CA THR A 311 -53.81 20.34 10.97
C THR A 311 -53.84 21.09 9.60
N GLU A 312 -53.38 20.43 8.53
CA GLU A 312 -53.29 20.92 7.13
C GLU A 312 -52.34 22.08 6.92
N VAL A 313 -51.03 21.76 6.78
CA VAL A 313 -50.02 22.77 6.41
C VAL A 313 -50.17 23.13 4.94
N ILE A 314 -50.98 24.15 4.66
CA ILE A 314 -50.90 24.86 3.36
C ILE A 314 -49.62 25.67 3.39
N LEU A 315 -48.57 25.09 2.84
CA LEU A 315 -47.26 25.76 2.67
C LEU A 315 -47.42 27.04 1.83
N PRO A 316 -46.90 28.20 2.27
CA PRO A 316 -46.92 29.42 1.46
C PRO A 316 -46.36 29.17 0.04
N PRO A 317 -46.92 29.78 -0.98
CA PRO A 317 -46.50 29.57 -2.38
C PRO A 317 -45.01 29.79 -2.60
N GLU A 318 -44.44 30.75 -1.89
CA GLU A 318 -42.98 31.04 -1.92
C GLU A 318 -42.14 29.88 -1.41
N MET A 319 -42.53 29.26 -0.29
CA MET A 319 -41.80 28.12 0.28
C MET A 319 -41.97 26.86 -0.59
N GLN A 320 -43.12 26.67 -1.23
CA GLN A 320 -43.31 25.61 -2.22
C GLN A 320 -42.41 25.79 -3.42
N ALA A 321 -42.21 27.02 -3.90
CA ALA A 321 -41.32 27.31 -4.97
C ALA A 321 -39.85 27.05 -4.61
N GLU A 322 -39.39 27.39 -3.40
CA GLU A 322 -38.07 27.10 -2.89
C GLU A 322 -37.81 25.61 -2.75
N ILE A 323 -38.72 24.88 -2.15
CA ILE A 323 -38.61 23.40 -2.04
C ILE A 323 -38.51 22.77 -3.45
N LYS A 324 -39.29 23.25 -4.42
CA LYS A 324 -39.23 22.74 -5.80
C LYS A 324 -37.92 23.06 -6.44
N ARG A 325 -37.33 24.24 -6.17
CA ARG A 325 -35.99 24.64 -6.64
C ARG A 325 -34.90 23.74 -6.07
N PHE A 326 -34.84 23.58 -4.76
CA PHE A 326 -33.85 22.74 -4.11
C PHE A 326 -33.95 21.27 -4.51
N ARG A 327 -35.15 20.71 -4.65
CA ARG A 327 -35.34 19.36 -5.22
C ARG A 327 -34.89 19.26 -6.68
N GLY A 328 -34.95 20.36 -7.42
CA GLY A 328 -34.41 20.47 -8.79
C GLY A 328 -32.88 20.43 -8.78
N GLU A 329 -32.26 21.22 -7.92
CA GLU A 329 -30.81 21.28 -7.74
C GLU A 329 -30.24 19.95 -7.24
N GLU A 330 -30.90 19.31 -6.28
CA GLU A 330 -30.54 17.98 -5.80
C GLU A 330 -30.54 16.95 -6.95
N ARG A 331 -31.60 16.91 -7.76
CA ARG A 331 -31.69 16.00 -8.89
C ARG A 331 -30.62 16.25 -9.95
N GLN A 332 -30.31 17.52 -10.23
CA GLN A 332 -29.23 17.88 -11.16
C GLN A 332 -27.87 17.48 -10.64
N THR A 333 -27.58 17.75 -9.38
CA THR A 333 -26.32 17.40 -8.74
C THR A 333 -26.12 15.88 -8.70
N ARG A 334 -27.17 15.11 -8.33
CA ARG A 334 -27.17 13.64 -8.39
C ARG A 334 -26.96 13.10 -9.82
N LYS A 335 -27.49 13.80 -10.84
CA LYS A 335 -27.27 13.44 -12.24
C LYS A 335 -25.82 13.68 -12.66
N LYS A 336 -25.26 14.84 -12.34
CA LYS A 336 -23.84 15.16 -12.59
C LYS A 336 -22.90 14.17 -11.91
N LEU A 337 -23.16 13.83 -10.65
CA LEU A 337 -22.37 12.85 -9.91
C LEU A 337 -22.38 11.46 -10.57
N ARG A 338 -23.53 11.01 -11.08
CA ARG A 338 -23.63 9.75 -11.85
C ARG A 338 -22.88 9.84 -13.18
N GLU A 339 -22.89 10.98 -13.82
CA GLU A 339 -22.21 11.21 -15.10
C GLU A 339 -20.69 11.20 -14.93
N VAL A 340 -20.16 11.88 -13.92
CA VAL A 340 -18.75 11.87 -13.54
C VAL A 340 -18.27 10.44 -13.27
N ARG A 341 -19.00 9.67 -12.46
CA ARG A 341 -18.68 8.26 -12.17
C ARG A 341 -18.74 7.36 -13.42
N LYS A 342 -19.68 7.63 -14.33
CA LYS A 342 -19.82 6.88 -15.59
C LYS A 342 -18.65 7.17 -16.53
N VAL A 343 -18.26 8.43 -16.68
CA VAL A 343 -17.13 8.86 -17.53
C VAL A 343 -15.83 8.23 -17.02
N LEU A 344 -15.56 8.31 -15.72
CA LEU A 344 -14.39 7.69 -15.11
C LEU A 344 -14.31 6.19 -15.43
N ARG A 345 -15.41 5.46 -15.26
CA ARG A 345 -15.46 4.02 -15.56
C ARG A 345 -15.21 3.74 -17.04
N GLN A 346 -15.84 4.51 -17.93
CA GLN A 346 -15.68 4.34 -19.38
C GLN A 346 -14.25 4.66 -19.85
N ASP A 347 -13.61 5.67 -19.29
CA ASP A 347 -12.22 6.03 -19.63
C ASP A 347 -11.24 4.94 -19.21
N ILE A 348 -11.40 4.39 -18.01
CA ILE A 348 -10.56 3.28 -17.52
C ILE A 348 -10.76 2.03 -18.37
N GLU A 349 -12.01 1.62 -18.65
CA GLU A 349 -12.33 0.44 -19.46
C GLU A 349 -11.88 0.59 -20.92
N SER A 350 -12.05 1.79 -21.50
CA SER A 350 -11.69 2.05 -22.89
C SER A 350 -10.18 2.00 -23.14
N LEU A 351 -9.37 2.47 -22.18
CA LEU A 351 -7.91 2.39 -22.24
C LEU A 351 -7.43 0.92 -22.23
N GLY A 352 -7.97 0.10 -21.32
CA GLY A 352 -7.68 -1.33 -21.26
C GLY A 352 -8.06 -2.05 -22.56
N THR A 353 -9.26 -1.80 -23.08
CA THR A 353 -9.76 -2.42 -24.31
C THR A 353 -8.94 -2.00 -25.53
N ARG A 354 -8.59 -0.71 -25.68
CA ARG A 354 -7.75 -0.22 -26.79
C ARG A 354 -6.38 -0.88 -26.81
N LEU A 355 -5.73 -0.99 -25.65
CA LEU A 355 -4.43 -1.65 -25.53
C LEU A 355 -4.50 -3.14 -25.85
N THR A 356 -5.54 -3.83 -25.38
CA THR A 356 -5.76 -5.26 -25.69
C THR A 356 -5.97 -5.46 -27.19
N VAL A 357 -6.81 -4.64 -27.84
CA VAL A 357 -7.09 -4.73 -29.28
C VAL A 357 -5.83 -4.42 -30.09
N ILE A 358 -5.06 -3.38 -29.73
CA ILE A 358 -3.81 -3.06 -30.41
C ILE A 358 -2.81 -4.23 -30.30
N ASN A 359 -2.60 -4.78 -29.11
CA ASN A 359 -1.70 -5.93 -28.92
C ASN A 359 -2.17 -7.18 -29.67
N MET A 360 -3.48 -7.42 -29.70
CA MET A 360 -4.05 -8.60 -30.37
C MET A 360 -3.93 -8.51 -31.89
N LEU A 361 -4.00 -7.31 -32.48
CA LEU A 361 -3.93 -7.09 -33.91
C LEU A 361 -2.51 -6.80 -34.41
N ALA A 362 -1.67 -6.11 -33.62
CA ALA A 362 -0.34 -5.69 -34.06
C ALA A 362 0.59 -6.87 -34.37
N VAL A 363 0.59 -7.91 -33.54
CA VAL A 363 1.46 -9.07 -33.72
C VAL A 363 1.12 -9.88 -34.97
N PRO A 364 -0.14 -10.29 -35.22
CA PRO A 364 -0.52 -10.98 -36.48
C PRO A 364 -0.26 -10.12 -37.72
N LEU A 365 -0.47 -8.80 -37.64
CA LEU A 365 -0.27 -7.90 -38.76
C LEU A 365 1.22 -7.77 -39.13
N ILE A 366 2.12 -7.66 -38.14
CA ILE A 366 3.57 -7.63 -38.34
C ILE A 366 4.03 -8.96 -38.95
N VAL A 367 3.58 -10.09 -38.41
CA VAL A 367 3.93 -11.42 -38.92
C VAL A 367 3.42 -11.56 -40.35
N GLY A 368 2.19 -11.11 -40.65
CA GLY A 368 1.63 -11.12 -41.99
C GLY A 368 2.43 -10.29 -43.01
N ILE A 369 2.83 -9.08 -42.59
CA ILE A 369 3.68 -8.20 -43.42
C ILE A 369 5.04 -8.83 -43.70
N ILE A 370 5.71 -9.34 -42.66
CA ILE A 370 6.99 -10.04 -42.80
C ILE A 370 6.85 -11.27 -43.72
N GLY A 371 5.82 -12.09 -43.52
CA GLY A 371 5.52 -13.25 -44.34
C GLY A 371 5.25 -12.88 -45.81
N PHE A 372 4.53 -11.77 -46.04
CA PHE A 372 4.28 -11.27 -47.40
C PHE A 372 5.57 -10.80 -48.09
N PHE A 373 6.46 -10.10 -47.40
CA PHE A 373 7.77 -9.71 -47.96
C PHE A 373 8.66 -10.91 -48.25
N PHE A 374 8.70 -11.92 -47.37
CA PHE A 374 9.43 -13.17 -47.63
C PHE A 374 8.83 -13.96 -48.80
N TYR A 375 7.52 -14.03 -48.92
CA TYR A 375 6.84 -14.67 -50.04
C TYR A 375 7.19 -13.97 -51.37
N ARG A 376 7.15 -12.66 -51.39
CA ARG A 376 7.45 -11.85 -52.57
C ARG A 376 8.92 -11.98 -53.00
N SER A 377 9.86 -11.97 -52.07
CA SER A 377 11.29 -12.16 -52.35
C SER A 377 11.57 -13.57 -52.91
N ARG A 378 10.89 -14.60 -52.42
CA ARG A 378 10.98 -15.98 -52.95
C ARG A 378 10.40 -16.11 -54.35
N LEU A 379 9.35 -15.42 -54.65
CA LEU A 379 8.79 -15.39 -56.03
C LEU A 379 9.75 -14.74 -57.02
N GLN A 380 10.38 -13.63 -56.65
CA GLN A 380 11.39 -12.96 -57.47
C GLN A 380 12.62 -13.83 -57.69
N ALA A 381 13.11 -14.54 -56.67
CA ALA A 381 14.25 -15.46 -56.78
C ALA A 381 13.91 -16.72 -57.64
N ARG A 382 12.68 -17.14 -57.70
CA ARG A 382 12.21 -18.24 -58.63
C ARG A 382 12.17 -17.77 -60.07
N ASN A 383 11.69 -16.58 -60.34
CA ASN A 383 11.59 -16.01 -61.70
C ASN A 383 12.98 -15.73 -62.30
N THR A 384 13.96 -15.31 -61.49
CA THR A 384 15.36 -15.14 -61.97
C THR A 384 16.07 -16.44 -62.27
N ARG A 385 15.71 -17.57 -61.61
CA ARG A 385 16.26 -18.90 -61.93
C ARG A 385 15.59 -19.59 -63.09
N ALA A 386 14.42 -19.13 -63.55
CA ALA A 386 13.72 -19.71 -64.71
C ALA A 386 14.12 -19.05 -66.03
N VAL A 387 14.93 -17.98 -66.02
CA VAL A 387 15.37 -17.22 -67.19
C VAL A 387 16.89 -17.41 -67.47
N SER A 388 17.61 -18.11 -66.55
CA SER A 388 18.98 -18.58 -66.76
C SER A 388 18.98 -20.07 -67.11
#